data_e5b0a335cd7584c80c17a20a5f5ccb49
#
_entry.id   e5b0a335cd7584c80c17a20a5f5ccb49
#
_cell.length_a   1.000
_cell.length_b   1.000
_cell.length_c   1.000
_cell.angle_alpha   90.00
_cell.angle_beta   90.00
_cell.angle_gamma   90.00
#
_symmetry.space_group_name_H-M   'P 1'
#
loop_
_entity.id
_entity.type
_entity.pdbx_description
1 polymer ?
#
loop_
_entity_poly.entity_id
_entity_poly.type
_entity_poly.pdbx_seq_one_letter_code
_entity_poly.pdbx_strand_id
1 'polypeptide(L)'
;VLKLARGDRGRNVLLLGISLLFVAAGLGMIATGADGGVTTTVFFGVCAAVAVWQLRPDLLESESRSAGSLAAQFPGPVILRASVRKLLFLALMAAGFGGVTLWMVLHEAPSTTMQLLLWPGVALFLGGVPFLILTAIRGSALLLDETGFTVVQLGRARRVRWRDVSVFEPVSMPGSGQRLVTFDDASAGATRLGAMNRHLIGRNAGLPDSYGLDPDALASLLTAWRKRALQREDDGF
;
A
#
# COMPACT_ATOMS: atom_id res chain seq x y z
N VAL A 1 -9.96 -4.12 -19.26
CA VAL A 1 -9.89 -4.00 -17.79
C VAL A 1 -10.39 -5.28 -17.11
N LEU A 2 -11.53 -5.85 -17.52
CA LEU A 2 -12.11 -7.08 -16.92
C LEU A 2 -11.24 -8.35 -17.06
N LYS A 3 -10.45 -8.49 -18.13
CA LYS A 3 -9.60 -9.68 -18.37
C LYS A 3 -8.37 -9.74 -17.43
N LEU A 4 -7.77 -8.61 -17.08
CA LEU A 4 -6.62 -8.53 -16.17
C LEU A 4 -7.02 -8.89 -14.72
N ALA A 5 -8.15 -8.33 -14.25
CA ALA A 5 -8.66 -8.63 -12.90
C ALA A 5 -9.01 -10.12 -12.68
N ARG A 6 -9.41 -10.84 -13.73
CA ARG A 6 -9.74 -12.27 -13.65
C ARG A 6 -8.50 -13.16 -13.51
N GLY A 7 -7.37 -12.76 -14.13
CA GLY A 7 -6.08 -13.46 -14.02
C GLY A 7 -5.49 -13.36 -12.60
N ASP A 8 -5.56 -12.18 -11.99
CA ASP A 8 -5.04 -11.95 -10.65
C ASP A 8 -5.84 -12.67 -9.56
N ARG A 9 -7.17 -12.73 -9.70
CA ARG A 9 -8.04 -13.47 -8.77
C ARG A 9 -7.76 -14.97 -8.81
N GLY A 10 -7.58 -15.55 -9.99
CA GLY A 10 -7.22 -16.97 -10.14
C GLY A 10 -5.87 -17.30 -9.49
N ARG A 11 -4.87 -16.45 -9.68
CA ARG A 11 -3.56 -16.57 -9.04
C ARG A 11 -3.66 -16.52 -7.51
N ASN A 12 -4.43 -15.58 -6.97
CA ASN A 12 -4.59 -15.44 -5.53
C ASN A 12 -5.36 -16.61 -4.88
N VAL A 13 -6.34 -17.18 -5.58
CA VAL A 13 -7.04 -18.42 -5.15
C VAL A 13 -6.07 -19.60 -5.15
N LEU A 14 -5.23 -19.74 -6.18
CA LEU A 14 -4.22 -20.78 -6.24
C LEU A 14 -3.19 -20.64 -5.10
N LEU A 15 -2.70 -19.43 -4.86
CA LEU A 15 -1.77 -19.14 -3.75
C LEU A 15 -2.41 -19.47 -2.40
N LEU A 16 -3.68 -19.14 -2.18
CA LEU A 16 -4.40 -19.51 -0.97
C LEU A 16 -4.48 -21.02 -0.81
N GLY A 17 -4.87 -21.75 -1.86
CA GLY A 17 -4.97 -23.21 -1.84
C GLY A 17 -3.63 -23.88 -1.51
N ILE A 18 -2.55 -23.45 -2.16
CA ILE A 18 -1.18 -23.95 -1.88
C ILE A 18 -0.79 -23.63 -0.45
N SER A 19 -1.02 -22.40 0.02
CA SER A 19 -0.67 -22.00 1.39
C SER A 19 -1.41 -22.83 2.43
N LEU A 20 -2.70 -23.10 2.25
CA LEU A 20 -3.48 -23.94 3.16
C LEU A 20 -3.01 -25.40 3.16
N LEU A 21 -2.62 -25.93 2.02
CA LEU A 21 -2.04 -27.27 1.92
C LEU A 21 -0.74 -27.38 2.74
N PHE A 22 0.15 -26.39 2.64
CA PHE A 22 1.38 -26.36 3.42
C PHE A 22 1.14 -26.10 4.92
N VAL A 23 0.12 -25.33 5.27
CA VAL A 23 -0.30 -25.20 6.68
C VAL A 23 -0.73 -26.56 7.23
N ALA A 24 -1.56 -27.31 6.49
CA ALA A 24 -1.97 -28.65 6.90
C ALA A 24 -0.79 -29.62 7.02
N ALA A 25 0.15 -29.59 6.06
CA ALA A 25 1.37 -30.38 6.12
C ALA A 25 2.24 -30.01 7.34
N GLY A 26 2.43 -28.73 7.60
CA GLY A 26 3.17 -28.25 8.79
C GLY A 26 2.53 -28.69 10.12
N LEU A 27 1.20 -28.64 10.21
CA LEU A 27 0.47 -29.18 11.38
C LEU A 27 0.67 -30.69 11.52
N GLY A 28 0.68 -31.44 10.40
CA GLY A 28 1.01 -32.85 10.40
C GLY A 28 2.43 -33.13 10.90
N MET A 29 3.42 -32.32 10.48
CA MET A 29 4.81 -32.40 10.97
C MET A 29 4.87 -32.13 12.48
N ILE A 30 4.16 -31.14 13.00
CA ILE A 30 4.10 -30.87 14.43
C ILE A 30 3.51 -32.09 15.19
N ALA A 31 2.42 -32.66 14.67
CA ALA A 31 1.76 -33.81 15.30
C ALA A 31 2.64 -35.08 15.34
N THR A 32 3.52 -35.25 14.37
CA THR A 32 4.49 -36.36 14.30
C THR A 32 5.84 -36.06 14.97
N GLY A 33 6.04 -34.86 15.51
CA GLY A 33 7.30 -34.43 16.12
C GLY A 33 8.42 -34.18 15.10
N ALA A 34 8.10 -33.99 13.83
CA ALA A 34 9.10 -33.69 12.80
C ALA A 34 9.55 -32.22 12.88
N ASP A 35 10.85 -32.01 12.65
CA ASP A 35 11.45 -30.68 12.66
C ASP A 35 10.89 -29.78 11.52
N GLY A 36 10.88 -28.46 11.78
CA GLY A 36 10.41 -27.48 10.80
C GLY A 36 8.90 -27.32 10.67
N GLY A 37 8.09 -28.13 11.40
CA GLY A 37 6.63 -28.07 11.33
C GLY A 37 6.06 -26.72 11.76
N VAL A 38 6.58 -26.10 12.83
CA VAL A 38 6.17 -24.78 13.32
C VAL A 38 6.50 -23.71 12.30
N THR A 39 7.75 -23.71 11.79
CA THR A 39 8.21 -22.76 10.77
C THR A 39 7.35 -22.82 9.51
N THR A 40 7.07 -24.02 9.01
CA THR A 40 6.22 -24.24 7.84
C THR A 40 4.79 -23.73 8.10
N THR A 41 4.19 -24.09 9.23
CA THR A 41 2.82 -23.68 9.57
C THR A 41 2.69 -22.16 9.66
N VAL A 42 3.58 -21.49 10.37
CA VAL A 42 3.52 -20.04 10.56
C VAL A 42 3.80 -19.31 9.24
N PHE A 43 4.84 -19.71 8.50
CA PHE A 43 5.18 -19.07 7.23
C PHE A 43 4.01 -19.13 6.23
N PHE A 44 3.47 -20.32 5.99
CA PHE A 44 2.36 -20.47 5.06
C PHE A 44 1.05 -19.95 5.61
N GLY A 45 0.87 -19.89 6.93
CA GLY A 45 -0.24 -19.19 7.58
C GLY A 45 -0.24 -17.69 7.26
N VAL A 46 0.93 -17.05 7.32
CA VAL A 46 1.08 -15.64 6.91
C VAL A 46 0.80 -15.47 5.41
N CYS A 47 1.32 -16.36 4.56
CA CYS A 47 1.01 -16.36 3.13
C CYS A 47 -0.49 -16.50 2.84
N ALA A 48 -1.18 -17.39 3.54
CA ALA A 48 -2.63 -17.56 3.42
C ALA A 48 -3.38 -16.29 3.83
N ALA A 49 -3.00 -15.63 4.94
CA ALA A 49 -3.60 -14.39 5.40
C ALA A 49 -3.45 -13.27 4.36
N VAL A 50 -2.26 -13.15 3.75
CA VAL A 50 -2.01 -12.19 2.64
C VAL A 50 -2.89 -12.53 1.42
N ALA A 51 -3.02 -13.80 1.05
CA ALA A 51 -3.86 -14.21 -0.08
C ALA A 51 -5.34 -13.91 0.19
N VAL A 52 -5.85 -14.16 1.40
CA VAL A 52 -7.22 -13.80 1.81
C VAL A 52 -7.44 -12.29 1.70
N TRP A 53 -6.50 -11.49 2.19
CA TRP A 53 -6.61 -10.03 2.07
C TRP A 53 -6.65 -9.58 0.60
N GLN A 54 -5.82 -10.16 -0.28
CA GLN A 54 -5.85 -9.83 -1.71
C GLN A 54 -7.16 -10.23 -2.40
N LEU A 55 -7.82 -11.29 -1.91
CA LEU A 55 -9.13 -11.72 -2.40
C LEU A 55 -10.28 -10.89 -1.85
N ARG A 56 -10.13 -10.34 -0.65
CA ARG A 56 -11.15 -9.58 0.07
C ARG A 56 -10.57 -8.28 0.64
N PRO A 57 -10.18 -7.33 -0.22
CA PRO A 57 -9.60 -6.05 0.20
C PRO A 57 -10.58 -5.23 1.06
N ASP A 58 -11.88 -5.43 0.86
CA ASP A 58 -12.97 -4.83 1.63
C ASP A 58 -12.86 -5.07 3.15
N LEU A 59 -12.23 -6.17 3.58
CA LEU A 59 -12.07 -6.49 5.01
C LEU A 59 -11.24 -5.44 5.78
N LEU A 60 -10.31 -4.78 5.10
CA LEU A 60 -9.38 -3.81 5.70
C LEU A 60 -9.61 -2.36 5.22
N GLU A 61 -10.52 -2.16 4.27
CA GLU A 61 -10.88 -0.83 3.81
C GLU A 61 -11.85 -0.20 4.82
N SER A 62 -11.59 1.06 5.17
CA SER A 62 -12.56 1.89 5.88
C SER A 62 -13.72 2.19 4.94
N GLU A 63 -14.93 2.42 5.49
CA GLU A 63 -16.14 2.77 4.72
C GLU A 63 -15.80 3.65 3.51
N SER A 64 -16.00 3.10 2.31
CA SER A 64 -15.68 3.80 1.06
C SER A 64 -16.72 4.91 0.87
N ARG A 65 -16.33 6.15 1.16
CA ARG A 65 -17.10 7.31 0.74
C ARG A 65 -17.14 7.34 -0.78
N SER A 66 -18.31 7.55 -1.34
CA SER A 66 -18.42 7.67 -2.79
C SER A 66 -17.65 8.89 -3.30
N ALA A 67 -16.82 8.72 -4.32
CA ALA A 67 -16.07 9.82 -4.93
C ALA A 67 -17.01 10.95 -5.41
N GLY A 68 -18.23 10.61 -5.83
CA GLY A 68 -19.25 11.58 -6.21
C GLY A 68 -19.70 12.46 -5.06
N SER A 69 -19.94 11.89 -3.87
CA SER A 69 -20.33 12.65 -2.67
C SER A 69 -19.20 13.57 -2.19
N LEU A 70 -17.93 13.13 -2.33
CA LEU A 70 -16.77 13.93 -2.01
C LEU A 70 -16.54 15.05 -3.02
N ALA A 71 -16.80 14.81 -4.30
CA ALA A 71 -16.73 15.84 -5.33
C ALA A 71 -17.78 16.95 -5.11
N ALA A 72 -18.95 16.62 -4.57
CA ALA A 72 -19.99 17.59 -4.27
C ALA A 72 -19.63 18.53 -3.09
N GLN A 73 -18.65 18.17 -2.27
CA GLN A 73 -18.23 18.96 -1.10
C GLN A 73 -17.27 20.13 -1.44
N PHE A 74 -16.87 20.26 -2.72
CA PHE A 74 -16.10 21.44 -3.16
C PHE A 74 -16.89 22.73 -2.91
N PRO A 75 -16.25 23.82 -2.38
CA PRO A 75 -14.84 24.06 -2.09
C PRO A 75 -14.38 23.75 -0.64
N GLY A 76 -15.28 23.23 0.18
CA GLY A 76 -15.02 23.02 1.61
C GLY A 76 -13.91 21.98 1.86
N PRO A 77 -13.20 22.04 2.98
CA PRO A 77 -12.10 21.12 3.24
C PRO A 77 -12.61 19.68 3.40
N VAL A 78 -11.99 18.76 2.64
CA VAL A 78 -12.26 17.32 2.73
C VAL A 78 -11.00 16.64 3.23
N ILE A 79 -11.14 15.80 4.25
CA ILE A 79 -10.03 15.01 4.81
C ILE A 79 -10.27 13.54 4.51
N LEU A 80 -9.36 12.95 3.72
CA LEU A 80 -9.29 11.53 3.44
C LEU A 80 -8.15 10.94 4.28
N ARG A 81 -8.41 9.86 5.00
CA ARG A 81 -7.41 9.23 5.88
C ARG A 81 -7.06 7.84 5.37
N ALA A 82 -5.77 7.50 5.46
CA ALA A 82 -5.31 6.15 5.21
C ALA A 82 -5.92 5.15 6.21
N SER A 83 -6.14 3.92 5.76
CA SER A 83 -6.69 2.88 6.62
C SER A 83 -5.64 2.39 7.63
N VAL A 84 -5.85 2.72 8.90
CA VAL A 84 -5.02 2.24 10.01
C VAL A 84 -5.06 0.70 10.10
N ARG A 85 -6.22 0.08 9.82
CA ARG A 85 -6.38 -1.37 9.82
C ARG A 85 -5.47 -2.04 8.82
N LYS A 86 -5.35 -1.49 7.60
CA LYS A 86 -4.44 -1.96 6.56
C LYS A 86 -2.98 -1.89 7.00
N LEU A 87 -2.57 -0.76 7.61
CA LEU A 87 -1.20 -0.59 8.10
C LEU A 87 -0.86 -1.54 9.24
N LEU A 88 -1.78 -1.73 10.19
CA LEU A 88 -1.60 -2.68 11.29
C LEU A 88 -1.57 -4.13 10.78
N PHE A 89 -2.41 -4.48 9.81
CA PHE A 89 -2.35 -5.80 9.17
C PHE A 89 -1.00 -6.03 8.49
N LEU A 90 -0.48 -5.06 7.72
CA LEU A 90 0.83 -5.15 7.11
C LEU A 90 1.96 -5.27 8.15
N ALA A 91 1.86 -4.53 9.28
CA ALA A 91 2.81 -4.64 10.37
C ALA A 91 2.79 -6.04 11.00
N LEU A 92 1.60 -6.62 11.20
CA LEU A 92 1.43 -7.98 11.72
C LEU A 92 2.03 -9.02 10.75
N MET A 93 1.78 -8.89 9.45
CA MET A 93 2.35 -9.78 8.43
C MET A 93 3.87 -9.67 8.38
N ALA A 94 4.41 -8.45 8.41
CA ALA A 94 5.86 -8.23 8.46
C ALA A 94 6.47 -8.82 9.73
N ALA A 95 5.83 -8.66 10.90
CA ALA A 95 6.27 -9.28 12.14
C ALA A 95 6.25 -10.81 12.05
N GLY A 96 5.24 -11.41 11.43
CA GLY A 96 5.14 -12.86 11.20
C GLY A 96 6.29 -13.37 10.33
N PHE A 97 6.52 -12.78 9.16
CA PHE A 97 7.63 -13.17 8.28
C PHE A 97 8.99 -12.95 8.95
N GLY A 98 9.20 -11.79 9.58
CA GLY A 98 10.44 -11.48 10.26
C GLY A 98 10.70 -12.38 11.47
N GLY A 99 9.66 -12.70 12.23
CA GLY A 99 9.74 -13.64 13.37
C GLY A 99 10.10 -15.05 12.95
N VAL A 100 9.47 -15.59 11.90
CA VAL A 100 9.82 -16.91 11.33
C VAL A 100 11.25 -16.91 10.82
N THR A 101 11.64 -15.88 10.07
CA THR A 101 13.02 -15.78 9.54
C THR A 101 14.04 -15.71 10.67
N LEU A 102 13.76 -14.93 11.73
CA LEU A 102 14.61 -14.86 12.90
C LEU A 102 14.71 -16.20 13.63
N TRP A 103 13.58 -16.89 13.80
CA TRP A 103 13.54 -18.23 14.39
C TRP A 103 14.42 -19.21 13.62
N MET A 104 14.34 -19.24 12.28
CA MET A 104 15.17 -20.08 11.42
C MET A 104 16.67 -19.78 11.63
N VAL A 105 17.05 -18.50 11.69
CA VAL A 105 18.44 -18.09 11.92
C VAL A 105 18.97 -18.57 13.27
N LEU A 106 18.14 -18.52 14.32
CA LEU A 106 18.58 -18.80 15.68
C LEU A 106 18.55 -20.29 16.05
N HIS A 107 17.65 -21.09 15.48
CA HIS A 107 17.38 -22.45 15.95
C HIS A 107 17.66 -23.54 14.92
N GLU A 108 17.59 -23.26 13.63
CA GLU A 108 17.79 -24.27 12.60
C GLU A 108 19.27 -24.33 12.13
N ALA A 109 20.18 -23.60 12.81
CA ALA A 109 21.61 -23.57 12.56
C ALA A 109 21.99 -23.55 11.05
N PRO A 110 21.46 -22.61 10.26
CA PRO A 110 21.72 -22.56 8.83
C PRO A 110 23.20 -22.35 8.57
N SER A 111 23.69 -22.81 7.41
CA SER A 111 25.07 -22.55 6.97
C SER A 111 25.36 -21.04 6.94
N THR A 112 26.62 -20.64 7.03
CA THR A 112 27.05 -19.22 6.99
C THR A 112 26.45 -18.48 5.78
N THR A 113 26.39 -19.14 4.63
CA THR A 113 25.78 -18.57 3.41
C THR A 113 24.28 -18.29 3.60
N MET A 114 23.57 -19.22 4.23
CA MET A 114 22.14 -19.06 4.50
C MET A 114 21.89 -17.94 5.51
N GLN A 115 22.72 -17.85 6.56
CA GLN A 115 22.65 -16.72 7.50
C GLN A 115 22.82 -15.37 6.81
N LEU A 116 23.80 -15.25 5.91
CA LEU A 116 24.04 -14.02 5.16
C LEU A 116 22.83 -13.58 4.30
N LEU A 117 22.04 -14.55 3.80
CA LEU A 117 20.83 -14.28 3.04
C LEU A 117 19.62 -13.97 3.94
N LEU A 118 19.53 -14.60 5.11
CA LEU A 118 18.36 -14.44 6.00
C LEU A 118 18.42 -13.16 6.83
N TRP A 119 19.60 -12.71 7.29
CA TRP A 119 19.73 -11.49 8.09
C TRP A 119 19.18 -10.23 7.43
N PRO A 120 19.41 -9.95 6.13
CA PRO A 120 18.75 -8.85 5.45
C PRO A 120 17.21 -8.96 5.46
N GLY A 121 16.66 -10.18 5.35
CA GLY A 121 15.23 -10.44 5.49
C GLY A 121 14.71 -10.08 6.88
N VAL A 122 15.40 -10.53 7.94
CA VAL A 122 15.09 -10.16 9.33
C VAL A 122 15.09 -8.64 9.50
N ALA A 123 16.16 -7.97 9.06
CA ALA A 123 16.29 -6.52 9.16
C ALA A 123 15.19 -5.78 8.40
N LEU A 124 14.84 -6.23 7.19
CA LEU A 124 13.80 -5.64 6.37
C LEU A 124 12.42 -5.78 7.03
N PHE A 125 12.04 -6.99 7.40
CA PHE A 125 10.70 -7.26 7.92
C PHE A 125 10.53 -6.73 9.35
N LEU A 126 11.41 -7.08 10.29
CA LEU A 126 11.28 -6.58 11.67
C LEU A 126 11.59 -5.09 11.79
N GLY A 127 12.56 -4.57 11.01
CA GLY A 127 12.82 -3.13 10.93
C GLY A 127 11.67 -2.34 10.30
N GLY A 128 10.92 -2.94 9.38
CA GLY A 128 9.72 -2.36 8.78
C GLY A 128 8.54 -2.22 9.75
N VAL A 129 8.43 -3.10 10.76
CA VAL A 129 7.31 -3.09 11.73
C VAL A 129 7.17 -1.75 12.46
N PRO A 130 8.21 -1.21 13.14
CA PRO A 130 8.10 0.07 13.83
C PRO A 130 7.78 1.22 12.86
N PHE A 131 8.26 1.18 11.63
CA PHE A 131 7.93 2.18 10.61
C PHE A 131 6.43 2.14 10.25
N LEU A 132 5.85 0.94 10.04
CA LEU A 132 4.42 0.77 9.75
C LEU A 132 3.55 1.20 10.93
N ILE A 133 3.93 0.84 12.16
CA ILE A 133 3.24 1.24 13.38
C ILE A 133 3.31 2.77 13.54
N LEU A 134 4.48 3.37 13.36
CA LEU A 134 4.65 4.82 13.44
C LEU A 134 3.79 5.56 12.40
N THR A 135 3.71 5.01 11.18
CA THR A 135 2.84 5.54 10.11
C THR A 135 1.36 5.42 10.49
N ALA A 136 0.97 4.31 11.11
CA ALA A 136 -0.40 4.10 11.59
C ALA A 136 -0.77 5.10 12.72
N ILE A 137 0.14 5.34 13.68
CA ILE A 137 -0.08 6.24 14.83
C ILE A 137 -0.09 7.70 14.37
N ARG A 138 0.89 8.13 13.57
CA ARG A 138 1.00 9.52 13.11
C ARG A 138 -0.04 9.88 12.06
N GLY A 139 -0.66 8.87 11.46
CA GLY A 139 -1.65 9.01 10.41
C GLY A 139 -1.04 9.43 9.08
N SER A 140 -1.71 9.04 8.02
CA SER A 140 -1.51 9.59 6.68
C SER A 140 -2.84 10.13 6.22
N ALA A 141 -2.87 11.35 5.70
CA ALA A 141 -4.09 12.01 5.28
C ALA A 141 -3.86 12.82 4.00
N LEU A 142 -4.91 12.93 3.22
CA LEU A 142 -5.00 13.83 2.09
C LEU A 142 -6.09 14.87 2.40
N LEU A 143 -5.70 16.12 2.52
CA LEU A 143 -6.61 17.24 2.71
C LEU A 143 -6.81 17.91 1.35
N LEU A 144 -8.05 18.08 0.95
CA LEU A 144 -8.44 18.80 -0.26
C LEU A 144 -9.05 20.14 0.15
N ASP A 145 -8.60 21.23 -0.44
CA ASP A 145 -9.17 22.57 -0.26
C ASP A 145 -9.31 23.28 -1.61
N GLU A 146 -9.86 24.46 -1.58
CA GLU A 146 -10.13 25.29 -2.75
C GLU A 146 -8.86 25.59 -3.58
N THR A 147 -7.70 25.74 -2.93
CA THR A 147 -6.46 26.22 -3.56
C THR A 147 -5.50 25.08 -3.93
N GLY A 148 -5.72 23.88 -3.39
CA GLY A 148 -4.83 22.75 -3.60
C GLY A 148 -5.18 21.53 -2.76
N PHE A 149 -4.18 20.68 -2.61
CA PHE A 149 -4.26 19.56 -1.69
C PHE A 149 -3.00 19.46 -0.84
N THR A 150 -3.17 18.92 0.36
CA THR A 150 -2.07 18.70 1.30
C THR A 150 -1.96 17.21 1.60
N VAL A 151 -0.80 16.64 1.27
CA VAL A 151 -0.45 15.26 1.65
C VAL A 151 0.25 15.31 3.00
N VAL A 152 -0.35 14.68 4.00
CA VAL A 152 0.26 14.50 5.33
C VAL A 152 0.80 13.09 5.42
N GLN A 153 2.09 12.94 5.71
CA GLN A 153 2.73 11.65 5.89
C GLN A 153 3.79 11.75 7.00
N LEU A 154 3.74 10.84 7.98
CA LEU A 154 4.67 10.81 9.13
C LEU A 154 4.79 12.15 9.87
N GLY A 155 3.69 12.91 9.94
CA GLY A 155 3.66 14.22 10.59
C GLY A 155 4.23 15.38 9.74
N ARG A 156 4.66 15.10 8.50
CA ARG A 156 5.07 16.13 7.54
C ARG A 156 3.93 16.43 6.59
N ALA A 157 3.62 17.71 6.40
CA ALA A 157 2.61 18.17 5.46
C ALA A 157 3.31 18.76 4.22
N ARG A 158 2.91 18.29 3.05
CA ARG A 158 3.33 18.85 1.76
C ARG A 158 2.09 19.38 1.05
N ARG A 159 2.06 20.69 0.83
CA ARG A 159 0.98 21.35 0.07
C ARG A 159 1.35 21.43 -1.40
N VAL A 160 0.38 21.15 -2.26
CA VAL A 160 0.50 21.25 -3.72
C VAL A 160 -0.71 22.04 -4.22
N ARG A 161 -0.48 23.05 -5.05
CA ARG A 161 -1.54 23.90 -5.61
C ARG A 161 -2.14 23.24 -6.85
N TRP A 162 -3.43 23.43 -7.08
CA TRP A 162 -4.11 22.85 -8.25
C TRP A 162 -3.49 23.29 -9.58
N ARG A 163 -3.01 24.52 -9.70
CA ARG A 163 -2.37 25.05 -10.91
C ARG A 163 -1.01 24.43 -11.22
N ASP A 164 -0.29 23.94 -10.18
CA ASP A 164 1.04 23.38 -10.33
C ASP A 164 1.02 21.88 -10.68
N VAL A 165 -0.17 21.30 -10.82
CA VAL A 165 -0.37 19.87 -11.05
C VAL A 165 -0.92 19.61 -12.44
N SER A 166 -0.45 18.54 -13.07
CA SER A 166 -1.01 18.00 -14.31
C SER A 166 -2.25 17.12 -14.08
N VAL A 167 -2.54 16.27 -15.01
CA VAL A 167 -3.60 15.26 -14.93
C VAL A 167 -3.24 14.20 -13.89
N PHE A 168 -4.23 13.76 -13.12
CA PHE A 168 -4.11 12.62 -12.21
C PHE A 168 -4.44 11.33 -12.96
N GLU A 169 -3.54 10.37 -12.92
CA GLU A 169 -3.69 9.08 -13.60
C GLU A 169 -3.37 7.92 -12.66
N PRO A 170 -4.21 6.87 -12.63
CA PRO A 170 -3.91 5.66 -11.91
C PRO A 170 -2.89 4.82 -12.72
N VAL A 171 -1.73 4.54 -12.12
CA VAL A 171 -0.67 3.74 -12.73
C VAL A 171 -0.46 2.47 -11.93
N SER A 172 -0.34 1.33 -12.62
CA SER A 172 0.01 0.05 -11.99
C SER A 172 1.52 -0.04 -11.80
N MET A 173 1.96 -0.33 -10.59
CA MET A 173 3.38 -0.53 -10.32
C MET A 173 3.85 -1.87 -10.91
N PRO A 174 4.97 -1.86 -11.67
CA PRO A 174 5.53 -3.10 -12.20
C PRO A 174 5.82 -4.11 -11.08
N GLY A 175 5.41 -5.36 -11.28
CA GLY A 175 5.70 -6.48 -10.38
C GLY A 175 4.81 -6.62 -9.14
N SER A 176 4.16 -5.55 -8.64
CA SER A 176 3.33 -5.62 -7.42
C SER A 176 1.82 -5.70 -7.71
N GLY A 177 1.39 -5.32 -8.92
CA GLY A 177 -0.03 -5.16 -9.23
C GLY A 177 -0.73 -4.03 -8.46
N GLN A 178 -0.02 -3.32 -7.60
CA GLN A 178 -0.54 -2.16 -6.89
C GLN A 178 -0.79 -1.00 -7.85
N ARG A 179 -1.93 -0.33 -7.70
CA ARG A 179 -2.29 0.86 -8.47
C ARG A 179 -2.17 2.10 -7.59
N LEU A 180 -1.43 3.08 -8.07
CA LEU A 180 -1.22 4.37 -7.40
C LEU A 180 -1.72 5.50 -8.28
N VAL A 181 -2.21 6.58 -7.67
CA VAL A 181 -2.53 7.81 -8.39
C VAL A 181 -1.25 8.63 -8.54
N THR A 182 -0.88 8.92 -9.78
CA THR A 182 0.31 9.68 -10.14
C THR A 182 -0.05 10.99 -10.81
N PHE A 183 0.85 11.96 -10.72
CA PHE A 183 0.70 13.28 -11.33
C PHE A 183 2.07 13.93 -11.55
N ASP A 184 2.15 14.95 -12.40
CA ASP A 184 3.31 15.82 -12.46
C ASP A 184 3.07 17.06 -11.61
N ASP A 185 4.03 17.37 -10.75
CA ASP A 185 4.07 18.55 -9.89
C ASP A 185 5.16 19.48 -10.40
N ALA A 186 4.77 20.62 -10.95
CA ALA A 186 5.69 21.62 -11.50
C ALA A 186 6.65 22.15 -10.43
N SER A 187 6.20 22.20 -9.15
CA SER A 187 7.02 22.67 -8.04
C SER A 187 8.11 21.67 -7.62
N ALA A 188 7.94 20.37 -7.94
CA ALA A 188 8.87 19.29 -7.59
C ALA A 188 9.87 18.96 -8.71
N GLY A 189 9.83 19.67 -9.84
CA GLY A 189 10.43 19.28 -11.10
C GLY A 189 11.95 19.01 -11.13
N ALA A 190 12.73 19.47 -10.15
CA ALA A 190 14.19 19.35 -10.15
C ALA A 190 14.74 18.46 -9.01
N THR A 191 13.91 17.73 -8.29
CA THR A 191 14.38 16.88 -7.19
C THR A 191 14.85 15.52 -7.66
N ARG A 192 15.89 14.94 -7.01
CA ARG A 192 16.36 13.56 -7.29
C ARG A 192 15.23 12.54 -7.19
N LEU A 193 14.33 12.72 -6.22
CA LEU A 193 13.15 11.87 -6.03
C LEU A 193 12.17 12.00 -7.21
N GLY A 194 11.94 13.22 -7.72
CA GLY A 194 11.10 13.44 -8.90
C GLY A 194 11.67 12.77 -10.15
N ALA A 195 12.99 12.82 -10.35
CA ALA A 195 13.65 12.12 -11.45
C ALA A 195 13.52 10.60 -11.34
N MET A 196 13.72 10.04 -10.13
CA MET A 196 13.56 8.63 -9.86
C MET A 196 12.11 8.16 -10.06
N ASN A 197 11.13 8.92 -9.57
CA ASN A 197 9.71 8.63 -9.77
C ASN A 197 9.35 8.64 -11.25
N ARG A 198 9.86 9.62 -12.03
CA ARG A 198 9.61 9.68 -13.48
C ARG A 198 10.12 8.43 -14.20
N HIS A 199 11.25 7.88 -13.75
CA HIS A 199 11.79 6.64 -14.30
C HIS A 199 10.96 5.41 -13.91
N LEU A 200 10.44 5.35 -12.66
CA LEU A 200 9.72 4.19 -12.14
C LEU A 200 8.24 4.16 -12.51
N ILE A 201 7.57 5.31 -12.48
CA ILE A 201 6.11 5.42 -12.62
C ILE A 201 5.67 6.38 -13.73
N GLY A 202 6.61 6.91 -14.54
CA GLY A 202 6.33 7.79 -15.67
C GLY A 202 5.96 9.22 -15.29
N ARG A 203 5.82 9.56 -14.01
CA ARG A 203 5.47 10.88 -13.47
C ARG A 203 6.42 11.26 -12.34
N ASN A 204 6.56 12.57 -12.06
CA ASN A 204 7.48 13.02 -11.02
C ASN A 204 6.94 12.92 -9.59
N ALA A 205 5.64 12.70 -9.42
CA ALA A 205 4.97 12.58 -8.13
C ALA A 205 3.88 11.49 -8.14
N GLY A 206 3.59 10.95 -6.95
CA GLY A 206 2.50 10.01 -6.73
C GLY A 206 1.94 10.17 -5.33
N LEU A 207 0.70 9.78 -5.15
CA LEU A 207 0.08 9.72 -3.83
C LEU A 207 0.54 8.44 -3.11
N PRO A 208 0.89 8.52 -1.82
CA PRO A 208 1.40 7.37 -1.07
C PRO A 208 0.33 6.33 -0.73
N ASP A 209 -0.95 6.69 -0.84
CA ASP A 209 -2.09 5.81 -0.54
C ASP A 209 -3.29 6.20 -1.41
N SER A 210 -4.26 5.31 -1.51
CA SER A 210 -5.57 5.56 -2.11
C SER A 210 -6.61 6.10 -1.11
N TYR A 211 -6.25 6.19 0.16
CA TYR A 211 -7.08 6.76 1.25
C TYR A 211 -8.48 6.12 1.35
N GLY A 212 -8.57 4.83 1.10
CA GLY A 212 -9.82 4.07 1.14
C GLY A 212 -10.72 4.23 -0.10
N LEU A 213 -10.23 4.90 -1.15
CA LEU A 213 -10.91 4.99 -2.44
C LEU A 213 -10.27 4.03 -3.46
N ASP A 214 -11.03 3.62 -4.47
CA ASP A 214 -10.45 3.02 -5.65
C ASP A 214 -9.53 4.04 -6.36
N PRO A 215 -8.35 3.66 -6.88
CA PRO A 215 -7.43 4.58 -7.52
C PRO A 215 -8.02 5.35 -8.71
N ASP A 216 -8.92 4.74 -9.50
CA ASP A 216 -9.62 5.44 -10.58
C ASP A 216 -10.60 6.47 -10.04
N ALA A 217 -11.31 6.12 -8.96
CA ALA A 217 -12.24 7.01 -8.28
C ALA A 217 -11.51 8.19 -7.63
N LEU A 218 -10.34 7.96 -7.01
CA LEU A 218 -9.51 9.02 -6.43
C LEU A 218 -8.95 9.95 -7.50
N ALA A 219 -8.43 9.41 -8.61
CA ALA A 219 -7.93 10.22 -9.72
C ALA A 219 -9.04 11.09 -10.33
N SER A 220 -10.23 10.52 -10.50
CA SER A 220 -11.42 11.24 -10.99
C SER A 220 -11.85 12.36 -10.03
N LEU A 221 -11.84 12.09 -8.72
CA LEU A 221 -12.15 13.07 -7.68
C LEU A 221 -11.19 14.26 -7.73
N LEU A 222 -9.88 13.99 -7.75
CA LEU A 222 -8.84 15.03 -7.79
C LEU A 222 -8.91 15.85 -9.08
N THR A 223 -9.17 15.21 -10.21
CA THR A 223 -9.35 15.88 -11.50
C THR A 223 -10.58 16.79 -11.49
N ALA A 224 -11.68 16.33 -10.90
CA ALA A 224 -12.91 17.15 -10.77
C ALA A 224 -12.70 18.37 -9.85
N TRP A 225 -11.98 18.20 -8.74
CA TRP A 225 -11.65 19.29 -7.82
C TRP A 225 -10.74 20.32 -8.50
N ARG A 226 -9.66 19.85 -9.14
CA ARG A 226 -8.75 20.71 -9.91
C ARG A 226 -9.50 21.53 -10.97
N LYS A 227 -10.34 20.89 -11.76
CA LYS A 227 -11.12 21.58 -12.81
C LYS A 227 -12.00 22.70 -12.23
N ARG A 228 -12.71 22.43 -11.13
CA ARG A 228 -13.55 23.44 -10.47
C ARG A 228 -12.74 24.58 -9.85
N ALA A 229 -11.58 24.26 -9.24
CA ALA A 229 -10.71 25.26 -8.67
C ALA A 229 -10.17 26.22 -9.72
N LEU A 230 -9.69 25.71 -10.86
CA LEU A 230 -9.18 26.53 -11.96
C LEU A 230 -10.29 27.38 -12.59
N GLN A 231 -11.49 26.81 -12.81
CA GLN A 231 -12.63 27.57 -13.33
C GLN A 231 -12.98 28.75 -12.39
N ARG A 232 -12.96 28.53 -11.07
CA ARG A 232 -13.27 29.59 -10.12
C ARG A 232 -12.20 30.67 -10.03
N GLU A 233 -10.91 30.32 -10.24
CA GLU A 233 -9.84 31.31 -10.39
C GLU A 233 -10.06 32.16 -11.64
N ASP A 234 -10.47 31.58 -12.77
CA ASP A 234 -10.73 32.27 -14.03
C ASP A 234 -11.97 33.17 -13.94
N ASP A 235 -13.03 32.75 -13.24
CA ASP A 235 -14.28 33.52 -13.06
C ASP A 235 -14.16 34.65 -12.04
N GLY A 236 -13.10 34.64 -11.21
CA GLY A 236 -12.85 35.64 -10.16
C GLY A 236 -12.08 36.89 -10.62
N PHE A 237 -11.70 36.94 -11.89
CA PHE A 237 -11.13 38.08 -12.58
C PHE A 237 -12.13 38.64 -13.62
#